data_8714ff1a2cd4cd9bfced5a5593b7bcf0
#
_entry.id   8714ff1a2cd4cd9bfced5a5593b7bcf0
#
_cell.length_a   1.000
_cell.length_b   1.000
_cell.length_c   1.000
_cell.angle_alpha   90.00
_cell.angle_beta   90.00
_cell.angle_gamma   90.00
#
_symmetry.space_group_name_H-M   'P 1'
#
loop_
_entity.id
_entity.type
_entity.pdbx_description
1 polymer ?
#
loop_
_entity_poly.entity_id
_entity_poly.type
_entity_poly.pdbx_seq_one_letter_code
_entity_poly.pdbx_strand_id
1 'polypeptide(L)'
;MEIQNPLWVFALKVYAKPLVEKQLLELQTTFGLSINRILFAGWLATQNKAYQSEALEMSSAAQWQVKVTHPLRALRYQVRSECAENAALQAFYKAMRQAELLAEKVEIAYLYQLSLSWGEVDEVKMAEDLMLKNLCCVTQAQGISDEKYDILLFLSKEMLSVG
;
A
#
# COMPACT_ATOMS: atom_id res chain seq x y z
N MET A 1 -7.73 -15.25 9.77
CA MET A 1 -6.98 -14.10 9.20
C MET A 1 -6.22 -13.42 10.33
N GLU A 2 -4.91 -13.32 10.21
CA GLU A 2 -4.04 -12.69 11.19
C GLU A 2 -3.89 -11.20 10.88
N ILE A 3 -4.38 -10.34 11.76
CA ILE A 3 -4.35 -8.87 11.58
C ILE A 3 -2.96 -8.31 11.91
N GLN A 4 -2.25 -8.89 12.89
CA GLN A 4 -0.85 -8.60 13.19
C GLN A 4 0.02 -9.63 12.47
N ASN A 5 0.49 -9.31 11.28
CA ASN A 5 1.23 -10.20 10.40
C ASN A 5 2.56 -9.56 9.94
N PRO A 6 3.49 -10.34 9.38
CA PRO A 6 4.79 -9.83 8.94
C PRO A 6 4.72 -8.66 7.94
N LEU A 7 3.74 -8.67 7.02
CA LEU A 7 3.55 -7.55 6.09
C LEU A 7 3.13 -6.26 6.82
N TRP A 8 2.27 -6.36 7.84
CA TRP A 8 1.90 -5.20 8.67
C TRP A 8 3.12 -4.63 9.41
N VAL A 9 3.96 -5.49 9.98
CA VAL A 9 5.20 -5.06 10.66
C VAL A 9 6.15 -4.37 9.69
N PHE A 10 6.33 -4.93 8.49
CA PHE A 10 7.12 -4.30 7.42
C PHE A 10 6.54 -2.93 7.04
N ALA A 11 5.23 -2.86 6.78
CA ALA A 11 4.55 -1.63 6.41
C ALA A 11 4.76 -0.51 7.44
N LEU A 12 4.65 -0.82 8.74
CA LEU A 12 4.90 0.14 9.82
C LEU A 12 6.34 0.66 9.81
N LYS A 13 7.33 -0.22 9.63
CA LYS A 13 8.76 0.17 9.60
C LYS A 13 9.07 1.07 8.39
N VAL A 14 8.52 0.74 7.23
CA VAL A 14 8.69 1.52 5.99
C VAL A 14 8.03 2.90 6.14
N TYR A 15 6.79 2.94 6.60
CA TYR A 15 6.01 4.17 6.74
C TYR A 15 6.54 5.11 7.84
N ALA A 16 7.27 4.57 8.83
CA ALA A 16 7.89 5.37 9.89
C ALA A 16 9.05 6.29 9.40
N LYS A 17 9.53 6.09 8.16
CA LYS A 17 10.55 6.94 7.56
C LYS A 17 9.89 8.20 6.95
N PRO A 18 10.18 9.43 7.44
CA PRO A 18 9.45 10.64 7.03
C PRO A 18 9.47 10.91 5.52
N LEU A 19 10.60 10.66 4.85
CA LEU A 19 10.71 10.86 3.40
C LEU A 19 9.91 9.80 2.63
N VAL A 20 9.84 8.57 3.12
CA VAL A 20 9.05 7.50 2.53
C VAL A 20 7.56 7.79 2.64
N GLU A 21 7.09 8.20 3.83
CA GLU A 21 5.70 8.63 4.04
C GLU A 21 5.29 9.70 3.02
N LYS A 22 6.12 10.75 2.86
CA LYS A 22 5.87 11.83 1.90
C LYS A 22 5.71 11.29 0.47
N GLN A 23 6.62 10.44 0.02
CA GLN A 23 6.59 9.89 -1.34
C GLN A 23 5.40 8.94 -1.57
N LEU A 24 5.03 8.13 -0.57
CA LEU A 24 3.85 7.27 -0.64
C LEU A 24 2.55 8.09 -0.72
N LEU A 25 2.45 9.17 0.06
CA LEU A 25 1.32 10.10 0.00
C LEU A 25 1.24 10.81 -1.36
N GLU A 26 2.37 11.19 -1.94
CA GLU A 26 2.43 11.78 -3.29
C GLU A 26 1.94 10.80 -4.36
N LEU A 27 2.40 9.55 -4.33
CA LEU A 27 1.90 8.50 -5.23
C LEU A 27 0.39 8.30 -5.08
N GLN A 28 -0.14 8.39 -3.87
CA GLN A 28 -1.58 8.24 -3.64
C GLN A 28 -2.38 9.46 -4.11
N THR A 29 -1.94 10.68 -3.79
CA THR A 29 -2.72 11.90 -4.05
C THR A 29 -2.62 12.36 -5.49
N THR A 30 -1.43 12.27 -6.09
CA THR A 30 -1.14 12.75 -7.45
C THR A 30 -1.45 11.69 -8.50
N PHE A 31 -1.11 10.43 -8.23
CA PHE A 31 -1.22 9.34 -9.19
C PHE A 31 -2.33 8.33 -8.86
N GLY A 32 -3.06 8.49 -7.77
CA GLY A 32 -4.16 7.62 -7.37
C GLY A 32 -3.75 6.19 -7.00
N LEU A 33 -2.48 5.95 -6.67
CA LEU A 33 -1.97 4.62 -6.35
C LEU A 33 -2.33 4.20 -4.92
N SER A 34 -2.52 2.91 -4.72
CA SER A 34 -2.76 2.36 -3.38
C SER A 34 -1.45 2.17 -2.61
N ILE A 35 -1.31 2.87 -1.49
CA ILE A 35 -0.16 2.71 -0.58
C ILE A 35 -0.04 1.25 -0.12
N ASN A 36 -1.14 0.60 0.25
CA ASN A 36 -1.12 -0.80 0.68
C ASN A 36 -0.58 -1.74 -0.40
N ARG A 37 -0.94 -1.53 -1.67
CA ARG A 37 -0.42 -2.31 -2.80
C ARG A 37 1.07 -2.05 -3.06
N ILE A 38 1.53 -0.80 -2.90
CA ILE A 38 2.95 -0.44 -3.01
C ILE A 38 3.76 -1.12 -1.90
N LEU A 39 3.30 -1.04 -0.64
CA LEU A 39 3.94 -1.71 0.48
C LEU A 39 3.95 -3.23 0.31
N PHE A 40 2.87 -3.80 -0.20
CA PHE A 40 2.77 -5.23 -0.51
C PHE A 40 3.77 -5.65 -1.60
N ALA A 41 3.88 -4.88 -2.68
CA ALA A 41 4.83 -5.16 -3.76
C ALA A 41 6.28 -5.13 -3.27
N GLY A 42 6.62 -4.16 -2.42
CA GLY A 42 7.93 -4.10 -1.78
C GLY A 42 8.19 -5.27 -0.85
N TRP A 43 7.22 -5.61 0.01
CA TRP A 43 7.34 -6.74 0.91
C TRP A 43 7.51 -8.08 0.17
N LEU A 44 6.79 -8.31 -0.93
CA LEU A 44 6.95 -9.50 -1.76
C LEU A 44 8.39 -9.67 -2.26
N ALA A 45 9.05 -8.58 -2.66
CA ALA A 45 10.43 -8.63 -3.08
C ALA A 45 11.38 -9.06 -1.95
N THR A 46 11.13 -8.65 -0.71
CA THR A 46 11.90 -9.13 0.46
C THR A 46 11.66 -10.61 0.76
N GLN A 47 10.56 -11.18 0.26
CA GLN A 47 10.22 -12.61 0.35
C GLN A 47 10.59 -13.39 -0.92
N ASN A 48 11.38 -12.78 -1.81
CA ASN A 48 11.77 -13.37 -3.10
C ASN A 48 10.57 -13.78 -3.98
N LYS A 49 9.48 -12.99 -3.96
CA LYS A 49 8.23 -13.25 -4.69
C LYS A 49 7.94 -12.15 -5.70
N ALA A 50 7.51 -12.56 -6.91
CA ALA A 50 7.05 -11.62 -7.93
C ALA A 50 5.61 -11.15 -7.66
N TYR A 51 5.34 -9.87 -7.97
CA TYR A 51 4.00 -9.31 -7.92
C TYR A 51 3.13 -9.85 -9.06
N GLN A 52 1.93 -10.34 -8.72
CA GLN A 52 0.99 -10.95 -9.67
C GLN A 52 -0.28 -10.11 -9.74
N SER A 53 -0.33 -9.19 -10.72
CA SER A 53 -1.41 -8.20 -10.84
C SER A 53 -2.79 -8.86 -11.01
N GLU A 54 -2.92 -9.84 -11.90
CA GLU A 54 -4.20 -10.51 -12.17
C GLU A 54 -4.74 -11.26 -10.95
N ALA A 55 -3.87 -12.00 -10.26
CA ALA A 55 -4.25 -12.73 -9.06
C ALA A 55 -4.69 -11.78 -7.94
N LEU A 56 -4.05 -10.61 -7.84
CA LEU A 56 -4.44 -9.59 -6.86
C LEU A 56 -5.81 -8.99 -7.18
N GLU A 57 -6.09 -8.65 -8.44
CA GLU A 57 -7.40 -8.06 -8.83
C GLU A 57 -8.57 -9.02 -8.58
N MET A 58 -8.35 -10.31 -8.63
CA MET A 58 -9.35 -11.35 -8.33
C MET A 58 -9.47 -11.68 -6.84
N SER A 59 -8.62 -11.11 -6.00
CA SER A 59 -8.49 -11.47 -4.59
C SER A 59 -9.53 -10.83 -3.66
N SER A 60 -9.66 -11.40 -2.46
CA SER A 60 -10.42 -10.79 -1.37
C SER A 60 -9.87 -9.43 -0.95
N ALA A 61 -8.56 -9.18 -1.11
CA ALA A 61 -7.95 -7.88 -0.83
C ALA A 61 -8.49 -6.80 -1.76
N ALA A 62 -8.53 -7.06 -3.08
CA ALA A 62 -9.09 -6.13 -4.05
C ALA A 62 -10.59 -5.87 -3.81
N GLN A 63 -11.35 -6.93 -3.50
CA GLN A 63 -12.77 -6.78 -3.17
C GLN A 63 -12.99 -5.95 -1.90
N TRP A 64 -12.19 -6.16 -0.87
CA TRP A 64 -12.23 -5.37 0.36
C TRP A 64 -11.89 -3.90 0.11
N GLN A 65 -10.84 -3.64 -0.65
CA GLN A 65 -10.44 -2.28 -1.02
C GLN A 65 -11.59 -1.51 -1.67
N VAL A 66 -12.26 -2.12 -2.66
CA VAL A 66 -13.37 -1.49 -3.39
C VAL A 66 -14.60 -1.32 -2.52
N LYS A 67 -14.96 -2.32 -1.71
CA LYS A 67 -16.20 -2.33 -0.93
C LYS A 67 -16.11 -1.58 0.40
N VAL A 68 -14.91 -1.43 0.97
CA VAL A 68 -14.75 -0.89 2.33
C VAL A 68 -13.73 0.25 2.38
N THR A 69 -12.45 0.01 2.03
CA THR A 69 -11.38 0.99 2.22
C THR A 69 -11.63 2.27 1.39
N HIS A 70 -11.92 2.14 0.11
CA HIS A 70 -12.16 3.29 -0.78
C HIS A 70 -13.43 4.08 -0.37
N PRO A 71 -14.59 3.46 -0.09
CA PRO A 71 -15.77 4.19 0.37
C PRO A 71 -15.56 4.94 1.69
N LEU A 72 -14.87 4.34 2.67
CA LEU A 72 -14.53 5.01 3.94
C LEU A 72 -13.64 6.24 3.72
N ARG A 73 -12.63 6.10 2.87
CA ARG A 73 -11.74 7.21 2.49
C ARG A 73 -12.50 8.32 1.78
N ALA A 74 -13.33 7.98 0.80
CA ALA A 74 -14.14 8.94 0.07
C ALA A 74 -15.08 9.72 1.00
N LEU A 75 -15.79 9.01 1.89
CA LEU A 75 -16.67 9.63 2.86
C LEU A 75 -15.92 10.57 3.82
N ARG A 76 -14.75 10.17 4.31
CA ARG A 76 -13.90 11.03 5.15
C ARG A 76 -13.49 12.32 4.43
N TYR A 77 -13.14 12.23 3.14
CA TYR A 77 -12.80 13.42 2.36
C TYR A 77 -14.01 14.34 2.15
N GLN A 78 -15.20 13.80 1.92
CA GLN A 78 -16.43 14.58 1.74
C GLN A 78 -16.76 15.45 2.97
N VAL A 79 -16.59 14.90 4.19
CA VAL A 79 -16.93 15.62 5.43
C VAL A 79 -15.76 16.40 6.04
N ARG A 80 -14.59 16.37 5.40
CA ARG A 80 -13.36 16.94 5.98
C ARG A 80 -13.46 18.41 6.27
N SER A 81 -14.01 19.22 5.35
CA SER A 81 -14.16 20.66 5.50
C SER A 81 -15.13 21.01 6.64
N GLU A 82 -16.30 20.36 6.65
CA GLU A 82 -17.30 20.60 7.70
C GLU A 82 -16.75 20.25 9.08
N CYS A 83 -16.03 19.13 9.19
CA CYS A 83 -15.40 18.71 10.44
C CYS A 83 -14.25 19.63 10.86
N ALA A 84 -13.55 20.27 9.94
CA ALA A 84 -12.49 21.22 10.27
C ALA A 84 -13.03 22.52 10.88
N GLU A 85 -14.20 22.97 10.42
CA GLU A 85 -14.83 24.21 10.83
C GLU A 85 -15.72 24.08 12.10
N ASN A 86 -16.09 22.83 12.45
CA ASN A 86 -17.00 22.56 13.56
C ASN A 86 -16.36 21.67 14.62
N ALA A 87 -16.02 22.26 15.78
CA ALA A 87 -15.41 21.56 16.89
C ALA A 87 -16.24 20.36 17.40
N ALA A 88 -17.58 20.42 17.32
CA ALA A 88 -18.45 19.32 17.72
C ALA A 88 -18.30 18.08 16.83
N LEU A 89 -17.83 18.23 15.59
CA LEU A 89 -17.61 17.14 14.65
C LEU A 89 -16.21 16.52 14.71
N GLN A 90 -15.30 17.06 15.50
CA GLN A 90 -13.93 16.56 15.58
C GLN A 90 -13.85 15.10 16.07
N ALA A 91 -14.69 14.72 17.04
CA ALA A 91 -14.77 13.34 17.54
C ALA A 91 -15.24 12.38 16.44
N PHE A 92 -16.22 12.77 15.64
CA PHE A 92 -16.70 12.01 14.49
C PHE A 92 -15.61 11.83 13.44
N TYR A 93 -14.91 12.90 13.05
CA TYR A 93 -13.82 12.82 12.07
C TYR A 93 -12.68 11.92 12.55
N LYS A 94 -12.34 11.99 13.86
CA LYS A 94 -11.35 11.09 14.46
C LYS A 94 -11.78 9.63 14.38
N ALA A 95 -13.05 9.34 14.66
CA ALA A 95 -13.60 7.98 14.55
C ALA A 95 -13.55 7.46 13.10
N MET A 96 -13.86 8.30 12.12
CA MET A 96 -13.73 7.94 10.69
C MET A 96 -12.30 7.63 10.28
N ARG A 97 -11.33 8.43 10.70
CA ARG A 97 -9.91 8.15 10.47
C ARG A 97 -9.49 6.82 11.08
N GLN A 98 -9.96 6.52 12.28
CA GLN A 98 -9.70 5.25 12.94
C GLN A 98 -10.32 4.07 12.19
N ALA A 99 -11.56 4.22 11.72
CA ALA A 99 -12.24 3.19 10.92
C ALA A 99 -11.51 2.92 9.59
N GLU A 100 -11.06 3.98 8.89
CA GLU A 100 -10.26 3.86 7.66
C GLU A 100 -8.93 3.11 7.92
N LEU A 101 -8.19 3.48 8.97
CA LEU A 101 -6.95 2.79 9.35
C LEU A 101 -7.17 1.31 9.66
N LEU A 102 -8.26 0.97 10.35
CA LEU A 102 -8.62 -0.43 10.62
C LEU A 102 -8.99 -1.18 9.33
N ALA A 103 -9.68 -0.53 8.40
CA ALA A 103 -10.00 -1.12 7.10
C ALA A 103 -8.74 -1.37 6.27
N GLU A 104 -7.78 -0.45 6.26
CA GLU A 104 -6.47 -0.63 5.61
C GLU A 104 -5.67 -1.78 6.23
N LYS A 105 -5.72 -1.92 7.55
CA LYS A 105 -5.07 -3.02 8.25
C LYS A 105 -5.68 -4.39 7.91
N VAL A 106 -7.00 -4.46 7.74
CA VAL A 106 -7.69 -5.67 7.25
C VAL A 106 -7.30 -5.97 5.80
N GLU A 107 -7.22 -4.94 4.94
CA GLU A 107 -6.75 -5.09 3.56
C GLU A 107 -5.34 -5.69 3.50
N ILE A 108 -4.41 -5.17 4.32
CA ILE A 108 -3.05 -5.72 4.47
C ILE A 108 -3.07 -7.18 4.92
N ALA A 109 -3.99 -7.56 5.81
CA ALA A 109 -4.11 -8.95 6.24
C ALA A 109 -4.59 -9.88 5.11
N TYR A 110 -5.50 -9.41 4.23
CA TYR A 110 -5.88 -10.16 3.02
C TYR A 110 -4.71 -10.26 2.02
N LEU A 111 -3.95 -9.18 1.82
CA LEU A 111 -2.74 -9.20 0.98
C LEU A 111 -1.70 -10.19 1.50
N TYR A 112 -1.46 -10.21 2.81
CA TYR A 112 -0.58 -11.17 3.43
C TYR A 112 -1.04 -12.61 3.17
N GLN A 113 -2.32 -12.93 3.39
CA GLN A 113 -2.85 -14.26 3.12
C GLN A 113 -2.70 -14.66 1.65
N LEU A 114 -2.96 -13.73 0.72
CA LEU A 114 -2.79 -13.97 -0.71
C LEU A 114 -1.35 -14.36 -1.04
N SER A 115 -0.36 -13.69 -0.45
CA SER A 115 1.06 -13.95 -0.68
C SER A 115 1.52 -15.34 -0.25
N LEU A 116 0.82 -15.98 0.69
CA LEU A 116 1.18 -17.34 1.16
C LEU A 116 0.98 -18.40 0.07
N SER A 117 0.09 -18.14 -0.90
CA SER A 117 -0.13 -19.02 -2.05
C SER A 117 0.83 -18.79 -3.22
N TRP A 118 1.65 -17.72 -3.17
CA TRP A 118 2.58 -17.38 -4.24
C TRP A 118 3.95 -18.00 -3.99
N GLY A 119 4.50 -18.65 -5.02
CA GLY A 119 5.85 -19.23 -4.98
C GLY A 119 6.94 -18.16 -5.04
N GLU A 120 8.14 -18.55 -4.61
CA GLU A 120 9.35 -17.78 -4.82
C GLU A 120 9.77 -17.83 -6.29
N VAL A 121 10.52 -16.82 -6.74
CA VAL A 121 11.09 -16.80 -8.09
C VAL A 121 12.42 -17.56 -8.11
N ASP A 122 12.61 -18.40 -9.15
CA ASP A 122 13.75 -19.33 -9.24
C ASP A 122 15.10 -18.63 -9.41
N GLU A 123 15.13 -17.45 -10.07
CA GLU A 123 16.35 -16.67 -10.27
C GLU A 123 16.12 -15.19 -9.96
N VAL A 124 16.62 -14.73 -8.81
CA VAL A 124 16.79 -13.30 -8.54
C VAL A 124 18.24 -12.94 -8.75
N LYS A 125 18.54 -12.28 -9.88
CA LYS A 125 19.88 -11.79 -10.14
C LYS A 125 20.32 -10.73 -9.12
N MET A 126 19.38 -9.85 -8.74
CA MET A 126 19.57 -8.87 -7.66
C MET A 126 18.21 -8.59 -6.97
N ALA A 127 18.20 -8.51 -5.64
CA ALA A 127 16.99 -8.17 -4.87
C ALA A 127 16.45 -6.77 -5.24
N GLU A 128 17.33 -5.84 -5.64
CA GLU A 128 16.97 -4.50 -6.12
C GLU A 128 16.16 -4.55 -7.41
N ASP A 129 16.51 -5.42 -8.35
CA ASP A 129 15.79 -5.56 -9.63
C ASP A 129 14.38 -6.10 -9.40
N LEU A 130 14.22 -7.10 -8.52
CA LEU A 130 12.91 -7.63 -8.18
C LEU A 130 12.05 -6.59 -7.46
N MET A 131 12.64 -5.86 -6.53
CA MET A 131 11.95 -4.78 -5.78
C MET A 131 11.41 -3.73 -6.75
N LEU A 132 12.25 -3.17 -7.60
CA LEU A 132 11.84 -2.15 -8.56
C LEU A 132 10.81 -2.70 -9.56
N LYS A 133 11.00 -3.93 -10.06
CA LYS A 133 10.05 -4.60 -10.95
C LYS A 133 8.67 -4.74 -10.30
N ASN A 134 8.62 -5.22 -9.06
CA ASN A 134 7.36 -5.35 -8.32
C ASN A 134 6.66 -4.00 -8.12
N LEU A 135 7.40 -2.95 -7.74
CA LEU A 135 6.86 -1.60 -7.58
C LEU A 135 6.33 -1.05 -8.92
N CYS A 136 7.04 -1.26 -10.03
CA CYS A 136 6.57 -0.87 -11.35
C CYS A 136 5.27 -1.60 -11.75
N CYS A 137 5.10 -2.88 -11.38
CA CYS A 137 3.87 -3.62 -11.66
C CYS A 137 2.63 -3.00 -11.03
N VAL A 138 2.74 -2.35 -9.87
CA VAL A 138 1.60 -1.64 -9.23
C VAL A 138 1.09 -0.48 -10.09
N THR A 139 1.95 0.10 -10.95
CA THR A 139 1.64 1.29 -11.75
C THR A 139 1.26 0.98 -13.19
N GLN A 140 1.34 -0.29 -13.64
CA GLN A 140 1.23 -0.68 -15.05
C GLN A 140 -0.04 -0.18 -15.74
N ALA A 141 -1.18 -0.20 -15.06
CA ALA A 141 -2.46 0.24 -15.63
C ALA A 141 -2.51 1.75 -15.96
N GLN A 142 -1.59 2.57 -15.39
CA GLN A 142 -1.60 4.03 -15.50
C GLN A 142 -0.39 4.58 -16.26
N GLY A 143 0.52 3.70 -16.70
CA GLY A 143 1.81 4.09 -17.26
C GLY A 143 2.80 4.62 -16.21
N ILE A 144 4.06 4.68 -16.57
CA ILE A 144 5.15 5.17 -15.71
C ILE A 144 5.70 6.45 -16.34
N SER A 145 5.49 7.61 -15.68
CA SER A 145 6.19 8.86 -16.00
C SER A 145 7.57 8.86 -15.33
N ASP A 146 8.48 9.72 -15.81
CA ASP A 146 9.83 9.85 -15.23
C ASP A 146 9.77 10.20 -13.74
N GLU A 147 8.90 11.15 -13.35
CA GLU A 147 8.68 11.53 -11.95
C GLU A 147 8.21 10.35 -11.09
N LYS A 148 7.26 9.57 -11.58
CA LYS A 148 6.75 8.38 -10.89
C LYS A 148 7.86 7.32 -10.75
N TYR A 149 8.68 7.13 -11.79
CA TYR A 149 9.78 6.20 -11.77
C TYR A 149 10.85 6.58 -10.74
N ASP A 150 11.21 7.86 -10.64
CA ASP A 150 12.18 8.35 -9.65
C ASP A 150 11.71 8.09 -8.21
N ILE A 151 10.40 8.29 -7.94
CA ILE A 151 9.81 7.96 -6.64
C ILE A 151 9.91 6.45 -6.37
N LEU A 152 9.57 5.59 -7.34
CA LEU A 152 9.64 4.14 -7.17
C LEU A 152 11.08 3.66 -6.96
N LEU A 153 12.05 4.25 -7.65
CA LEU A 153 13.47 3.97 -7.48
C LEU A 153 13.96 4.36 -6.08
N PHE A 154 13.54 5.51 -5.57
CA PHE A 154 13.81 5.91 -4.19
C PHE A 154 13.21 4.92 -3.19
N LEU A 155 11.91 4.58 -3.35
CA LEU A 155 11.21 3.65 -2.47
C LEU A 155 11.83 2.25 -2.48
N SER A 156 12.33 1.78 -3.64
CA SER A 156 12.97 0.47 -3.74
C SER A 156 14.18 0.34 -2.82
N LYS A 157 15.04 1.36 -2.78
CA LYS A 157 16.23 1.41 -1.91
C LYS A 157 15.84 1.48 -0.43
N GLU A 158 14.85 2.30 -0.11
CA GLU A 158 14.39 2.49 1.28
C GLU A 158 13.71 1.23 1.85
N MET A 159 12.95 0.50 1.02
CA MET A 159 12.27 -0.73 1.44
C MET A 159 13.25 -1.89 1.64
N LEU A 160 14.28 -2.02 0.81
CA LEU A 160 15.32 -3.03 0.96
C LEU A 160 16.11 -2.87 2.27
N SER A 161 16.28 -1.65 2.76
CA SER A 161 16.99 -1.41 4.02
C SER A 161 16.19 -1.81 5.27
N VAL A 162 14.94 -2.21 5.12
CA VAL A 162 14.00 -2.57 6.22
C VAL A 162 13.70 -4.07 6.27
N GLY A 163 13.87 -4.76 5.12
CA GLY A 163 13.57 -6.18 4.91
C GLY A 163 14.50 -7.17 5.56
#